data_f13f63c5b6c574a698cccd177f8c3de7
#
_entry.id   f13f63c5b6c574a698cccd177f8c3de7
#
_cell.length_a   1.000
_cell.length_b   1.000
_cell.length_c   1.000
_cell.angle_alpha   90.00
_cell.angle_beta   90.00
_cell.angle_gamma   90.00
#
_symmetry.space_group_name_H-M   'P 1'
#
loop_
_entity.id
_entity.type
_entity.pdbx_description
1 polymer ?
#
loop_
_entity_poly.entity_id
_entity_poly.type
_entity_poly.pdbx_seq_one_letter_code
_entity_poly.pdbx_strand_id
1 'polypeptide(L)'
;MPERNAVKILITVVAVAATLQLAATPFFGDDLAYMGVFSGPNAHCDSFFDWLLNGARHWLNVNGRLANILFTALLLLPKWLLACICGCFTALMYSETIKLSGLSKNFTSAAILAGVMLFALPWWDYMMLFDCQFNYVFSCGMCLWAFRKIYAKPKSKLHLAFLSFVCLACGMMHEAASFPLCIAVSLSIFLSGEKPNKVLFASFATGSLLVTFSPGIIMRALESGSKTPDDTPLMLLLKSDSAALIVAVGIIIAVIRGKFRSFAASKTGVLAIASVISMAIGSASGIIGRTGWFAQTYAFIVIFTFISPTISRTPKIITAALLATMLFHATAVVAWQRKLSGEYDTFEKAYAASSDGIVYGDFTKDNAAPIITLNKTRGVPDADDTYLLLCLAGQLGKKDFPPIVLPSEVKTAVTENFSGTVTLSNGDIITSTKPKDAKPLETGFFITHCSGTECVVQPFTLYGKKYYHISPRILDPGDR
;
A
#
# COMPACT_ATOMS: atom_id res chain seq x y z
N MET A 1 24.41 7.38 -26.71
CA MET A 1 24.59 6.78 -25.37
C MET A 1 24.29 5.29 -25.46
N PRO A 2 25.10 4.38 -24.92
CA PRO A 2 24.77 2.94 -24.93
C PRO A 2 23.39 2.70 -24.26
N GLU A 3 22.54 1.89 -24.86
CA GLU A 3 21.17 1.62 -24.40
C GLU A 3 21.10 1.20 -22.92
N ARG A 4 22.06 0.42 -22.46
CA ARG A 4 22.17 0.02 -21.05
C ARG A 4 22.29 1.21 -20.09
N ASN A 5 22.96 2.29 -20.48
CA ASN A 5 23.06 3.49 -19.66
C ASN A 5 21.75 4.29 -19.69
N ALA A 6 21.05 4.31 -20.82
CA ALA A 6 19.73 4.91 -20.92
C ALA A 6 18.70 4.21 -19.99
N VAL A 7 18.74 2.88 -19.91
CA VAL A 7 17.88 2.12 -18.98
C VAL A 7 18.22 2.44 -17.52
N LYS A 8 19.51 2.60 -17.16
CA LYS A 8 19.89 3.02 -15.80
C LYS A 8 19.38 4.41 -15.46
N ILE A 9 19.48 5.36 -16.41
CA ILE A 9 18.95 6.71 -16.23
C ILE A 9 17.43 6.67 -16.04
N LEU A 10 16.69 5.89 -16.83
CA LEU A 10 15.26 5.70 -16.66
C LEU A 10 14.92 5.24 -15.22
N ILE A 11 15.62 4.22 -14.72
CA ILE A 11 15.41 3.71 -13.35
C ILE A 11 15.72 4.80 -12.32
N THR A 12 16.78 5.58 -12.50
CA THR A 12 17.12 6.69 -11.62
C THR A 12 16.05 7.77 -11.63
N VAL A 13 15.51 8.13 -12.80
CA VAL A 13 14.42 9.12 -12.91
C VAL A 13 13.17 8.63 -12.21
N VAL A 14 12.79 7.36 -12.37
CA VAL A 14 11.66 6.76 -11.65
C VAL A 14 11.89 6.79 -10.13
N ALA A 15 13.10 6.48 -9.66
CA ALA A 15 13.44 6.56 -8.24
C ALA A 15 13.34 7.98 -7.68
N VAL A 16 13.86 8.97 -8.42
CA VAL A 16 13.77 10.39 -8.03
C VAL A 16 12.32 10.85 -8.00
N ALA A 17 11.51 10.48 -9.00
CA ALA A 17 10.09 10.80 -9.04
C ALA A 17 9.35 10.22 -7.81
N ALA A 18 9.59 8.96 -7.47
CA ALA A 18 9.02 8.32 -6.28
C ALA A 18 9.49 9.00 -4.99
N THR A 19 10.77 9.35 -4.88
CA THR A 19 11.31 10.13 -3.75
C THR A 19 10.58 11.47 -3.57
N LEU A 20 10.41 12.23 -4.66
CA LEU A 20 9.76 13.54 -4.61
C LEU A 20 8.28 13.43 -4.24
N GLN A 21 7.58 12.41 -4.75
CA GLN A 21 6.18 12.14 -4.39
C GLN A 21 6.05 11.83 -2.90
N LEU A 22 6.86 10.92 -2.37
CA LEU A 22 6.81 10.51 -0.97
C LEU A 22 7.28 11.62 -0.03
N ALA A 23 8.30 12.40 -0.40
CA ALA A 23 8.71 13.56 0.37
C ALA A 23 7.60 14.62 0.50
N ALA A 24 6.76 14.72 -0.53
CA ALA A 24 5.59 15.61 -0.54
C ALA A 24 4.36 15.01 0.17
N THR A 25 4.32 13.70 0.45
CA THR A 25 3.19 13.03 1.11
C THR A 25 3.27 13.21 2.64
N PRO A 26 2.21 13.62 3.37
CA PRO A 26 2.20 13.63 4.83
C PRO A 26 2.30 12.19 5.37
N PHE A 27 2.68 12.03 6.65
CA PHE A 27 2.40 10.79 7.36
C PHE A 27 0.92 10.75 7.72
N PHE A 28 0.22 9.70 7.32
CA PHE A 28 -1.20 9.55 7.61
C PHE A 28 -1.61 8.08 7.51
N GLY A 29 -2.84 7.79 7.90
CA GLY A 29 -3.37 6.43 7.82
C GLY A 29 -2.53 5.45 8.63
N ASP A 30 -2.22 4.31 8.03
CA ASP A 30 -1.44 3.25 8.67
C ASP A 30 -0.05 3.72 9.12
N ASP A 31 0.54 4.74 8.47
CA ASP A 31 1.82 5.32 8.92
C ASP A 31 1.73 5.85 10.36
N LEU A 32 0.62 6.53 10.71
CA LEU A 32 0.37 7.03 12.06
C LEU A 32 0.18 5.88 13.07
N ALA A 33 -0.50 4.81 12.65
CA ALA A 33 -0.68 3.62 13.48
C ALA A 33 0.66 2.95 13.79
N TYR A 34 1.58 2.90 12.82
CA TYR A 34 2.92 2.33 13.02
C TYR A 34 3.84 3.22 13.86
N MET A 35 3.60 4.52 13.95
CA MET A 35 4.32 5.42 14.87
C MET A 35 3.96 5.17 16.33
N GLY A 36 2.75 4.64 16.62
CA GLY A 36 2.31 4.24 17.95
C GLY A 36 2.84 2.86 18.36
N VAL A 37 2.59 2.50 19.61
CA VAL A 37 2.81 1.13 20.09
C VAL A 37 1.56 0.32 19.82
N PHE A 38 1.68 -0.84 19.18
CA PHE A 38 0.54 -1.74 18.86
C PHE A 38 -0.25 -2.24 20.09
N SER A 39 0.15 -1.85 21.30
CA SER A 39 -0.63 -2.11 22.53
C SER A 39 -1.74 -1.11 22.78
N GLY A 40 -1.89 -0.10 21.94
CA GLY A 40 -2.95 0.90 22.03
C GLY A 40 -2.60 2.17 21.23
N PRO A 41 -3.62 2.87 20.70
CA PRO A 41 -3.44 4.05 19.86
C PRO A 41 -2.76 5.22 20.59
N ASN A 42 -2.64 5.15 21.91
CA ASN A 42 -2.17 6.21 22.79
C ASN A 42 -0.74 6.01 23.33
N ALA A 43 0.01 5.04 22.84
CA ALA A 43 1.35 4.74 23.32
C ALA A 43 2.41 5.10 22.28
N HIS A 44 3.48 5.78 22.71
CA HIS A 44 4.62 6.12 21.86
C HIS A 44 5.72 5.08 21.96
N CYS A 45 6.48 4.89 20.86
CA CYS A 45 7.76 4.18 20.88
C CYS A 45 8.88 5.17 21.19
N ASP A 46 9.26 5.28 22.45
CA ASP A 46 10.26 6.27 22.90
C ASP A 46 11.69 5.71 22.93
N SER A 47 11.83 4.39 22.78
CA SER A 47 13.13 3.72 22.81
C SER A 47 13.27 2.62 21.76
N PHE A 48 14.52 2.22 21.48
CA PHE A 48 14.82 1.07 20.62
C PHE A 48 14.20 -0.24 21.15
N PHE A 49 14.13 -0.41 22.46
CA PHE A 49 13.54 -1.61 23.08
C PHE A 49 12.02 -1.62 22.94
N ASP A 50 11.35 -0.47 23.10
CA ASP A 50 9.91 -0.35 22.85
C ASP A 50 9.60 -0.67 21.40
N TRP A 51 10.43 -0.17 20.49
CA TRP A 51 10.30 -0.47 19.07
C TRP A 51 10.47 -1.97 18.78
N LEU A 52 11.49 -2.64 19.34
CA LEU A 52 11.71 -4.07 19.16
C LEU A 52 10.54 -4.89 19.72
N LEU A 53 10.06 -4.52 20.91
CA LEU A 53 8.91 -5.16 21.55
C LEU A 53 7.62 -4.94 20.73
N ASN A 54 7.45 -3.74 20.17
CA ASN A 54 6.34 -3.43 19.28
C ASN A 54 6.37 -4.28 18.01
N GLY A 55 7.54 -4.45 17.39
CA GLY A 55 7.72 -5.34 16.26
C GLY A 55 7.38 -6.80 16.58
N ALA A 56 7.79 -7.29 17.75
CA ALA A 56 7.45 -8.65 18.20
C ALA A 56 5.94 -8.81 18.45
N ARG A 57 5.29 -7.83 19.08
CA ARG A 57 3.82 -7.83 19.28
C ARG A 57 3.07 -7.78 17.95
N HIS A 58 3.55 -6.98 17.02
CA HIS A 58 2.99 -6.91 15.67
C HIS A 58 3.07 -8.27 14.97
N TRP A 59 4.23 -8.95 15.07
CA TRP A 59 4.43 -10.27 14.48
C TRP A 59 3.50 -11.32 15.05
N LEU A 60 3.24 -11.26 16.36
CA LEU A 60 2.35 -12.20 17.04
C LEU A 60 0.87 -11.93 16.76
N ASN A 61 0.44 -10.67 16.69
CA ASN A 61 -0.97 -10.30 16.75
C ASN A 61 -1.55 -9.75 15.43
N VAL A 62 -0.70 -9.24 14.52
CA VAL A 62 -1.17 -8.56 13.30
C VAL A 62 -0.70 -9.29 12.05
N ASN A 63 0.62 -9.33 11.81
CA ASN A 63 1.22 -10.08 10.70
C ASN A 63 2.73 -10.27 10.93
N GLY A 64 3.28 -11.32 10.32
CA GLY A 64 4.70 -11.70 10.48
C GLY A 64 5.65 -11.04 9.48
N ARG A 65 5.26 -9.97 8.81
CA ARG A 65 6.02 -9.33 7.73
C ARG A 65 7.25 -8.61 8.25
N LEU A 66 8.42 -9.03 7.81
CA LEU A 66 9.66 -8.32 8.11
C LEU A 66 9.64 -6.88 7.57
N ALA A 67 8.91 -6.64 6.48
CA ALA A 67 8.72 -5.32 5.90
C ALA A 67 8.16 -4.31 6.92
N ASN A 68 7.16 -4.69 7.71
CA ASN A 68 6.57 -3.84 8.73
C ASN A 68 7.54 -3.55 9.88
N ILE A 69 8.30 -4.57 10.31
CA ILE A 69 9.30 -4.40 11.36
C ILE A 69 10.41 -3.43 10.91
N LEU A 70 10.85 -3.54 9.65
CA LEU A 70 11.83 -2.61 9.08
C LEU A 70 11.25 -1.21 8.92
N PHE A 71 9.98 -1.09 8.52
CA PHE A 71 9.30 0.19 8.42
C PHE A 71 9.25 0.91 9.76
N THR A 72 8.79 0.25 10.81
CA THR A 72 8.72 0.85 12.16
C THR A 72 10.11 1.31 12.65
N ALA A 73 11.20 0.58 12.32
CA ALA A 73 12.56 1.01 12.64
C ALA A 73 12.96 2.31 11.94
N LEU A 74 12.56 2.42 10.67
CA LEU A 74 12.98 3.53 9.81
C LEU A 74 12.10 4.77 9.98
N LEU A 75 10.94 4.66 10.65
CA LEU A 75 10.11 5.80 11.05
C LEU A 75 10.83 6.78 12.00
N LEU A 76 11.88 6.35 12.68
CA LEU A 76 12.74 7.21 13.50
C LEU A 76 13.62 8.14 12.66
N LEU A 77 13.73 7.89 11.35
CA LEU A 77 14.52 8.71 10.44
C LEU A 77 13.75 9.97 10.01
N PRO A 78 14.46 11.05 9.66
CA PRO A 78 13.83 12.19 9.01
C PRO A 78 13.05 11.76 7.76
N LYS A 79 11.84 12.28 7.59
CA LYS A 79 10.91 11.93 6.50
C LYS A 79 11.56 11.97 5.10
N TRP A 80 12.39 13.00 4.83
CA TRP A 80 13.08 13.11 3.54
C TRP A 80 14.03 11.93 3.27
N LEU A 81 14.69 11.42 4.33
CA LEU A 81 15.59 10.27 4.20
C LEU A 81 14.79 8.99 3.97
N LEU A 82 13.66 8.82 4.69
CA LEU A 82 12.74 7.71 4.46
C LEU A 82 12.20 7.72 3.02
N ALA A 83 11.84 8.89 2.49
CA ALA A 83 11.42 9.05 1.09
C ALA A 83 12.53 8.64 0.10
N CYS A 84 13.79 9.00 0.37
CA CYS A 84 14.94 8.55 -0.44
C CYS A 84 15.09 7.02 -0.42
N ILE A 85 14.94 6.40 0.75
CA ILE A 85 15.00 4.94 0.90
C ILE A 85 13.89 4.28 0.07
N CYS A 86 12.65 4.77 0.15
CA CYS A 86 11.54 4.27 -0.66
C CYS A 86 11.74 4.48 -2.17
N GLY A 87 12.36 5.59 -2.57
CA GLY A 87 12.79 5.79 -3.96
C GLY A 87 13.80 4.72 -4.42
N CYS A 88 14.73 4.32 -3.55
CA CYS A 88 15.65 3.20 -3.82
C CYS A 88 14.91 1.86 -3.93
N PHE A 89 13.85 1.63 -3.14
CA PHE A 89 13.00 0.44 -3.26
C PHE A 89 12.29 0.39 -4.60
N THR A 90 11.75 1.52 -5.03
CA THR A 90 11.13 1.64 -6.36
C THR A 90 12.16 1.33 -7.45
N ALA A 91 13.39 1.88 -7.36
CA ALA A 91 14.48 1.56 -8.29
C ALA A 91 14.81 0.06 -8.29
N LEU A 92 14.86 -0.58 -7.12
CA LEU A 92 15.12 -2.01 -6.99
C LEU A 92 14.04 -2.82 -7.73
N MET A 93 12.77 -2.55 -7.46
CA MET A 93 11.64 -3.25 -8.07
C MET A 93 11.66 -3.11 -9.60
N TYR A 94 11.76 -1.88 -10.12
CA TYR A 94 11.85 -1.65 -11.58
C TYR A 94 13.09 -2.31 -12.19
N SER A 95 14.25 -2.21 -11.53
CA SER A 95 15.49 -2.83 -12.00
C SER A 95 15.38 -4.35 -12.09
N GLU A 96 14.82 -5.02 -11.09
CA GLU A 96 14.68 -6.47 -11.12
C GLU A 96 13.62 -6.92 -12.12
N THR A 97 12.51 -6.20 -12.24
CA THR A 97 11.48 -6.45 -13.26
C THR A 97 12.06 -6.35 -14.68
N ILE A 98 12.80 -5.27 -14.98
CA ILE A 98 13.47 -5.07 -16.28
C ILE A 98 14.50 -6.16 -16.54
N LYS A 99 15.29 -6.58 -15.56
CA LYS A 99 16.30 -7.65 -15.69
C LYS A 99 15.66 -9.00 -15.98
N LEU A 100 14.62 -9.35 -15.22
CA LEU A 100 13.92 -10.63 -15.36
C LEU A 100 13.14 -10.73 -16.66
N SER A 101 12.65 -9.61 -17.20
CA SER A 101 12.04 -9.53 -18.53
C SER A 101 13.07 -9.51 -19.67
N GLY A 102 14.38 -9.54 -19.38
CA GLY A 102 15.42 -9.50 -20.41
C GLY A 102 15.66 -8.14 -21.08
N LEU A 103 15.08 -7.05 -20.55
CA LEU A 103 15.03 -5.73 -21.20
C LEU A 103 16.19 -4.79 -20.86
N SER A 104 17.19 -5.24 -20.11
CA SER A 104 18.31 -4.41 -19.62
C SER A 104 19.14 -3.72 -20.70
N LYS A 105 19.01 -4.15 -21.95
CA LYS A 105 19.73 -3.62 -23.12
C LYS A 105 18.79 -3.02 -24.18
N ASN A 106 17.51 -2.84 -23.88
CA ASN A 106 16.52 -2.28 -24.79
C ASN A 106 15.75 -1.16 -24.09
N PHE A 107 16.14 0.07 -24.38
CA PHE A 107 15.57 1.24 -23.74
C PHE A 107 14.06 1.42 -24.03
N THR A 108 13.67 1.26 -25.30
CA THR A 108 12.27 1.40 -25.72
C THR A 108 11.35 0.44 -24.94
N SER A 109 11.71 -0.85 -24.93
CA SER A 109 10.92 -1.87 -24.21
C SER A 109 10.93 -1.65 -22.70
N ALA A 110 12.06 -1.24 -22.14
CA ALA A 110 12.16 -0.91 -20.71
C ALA A 110 11.31 0.30 -20.34
N ALA A 111 11.27 1.35 -21.19
CA ALA A 111 10.44 2.53 -20.97
C ALA A 111 8.95 2.20 -21.06
N ILE A 112 8.55 1.36 -22.03
CA ILE A 112 7.16 0.93 -22.15
C ILE A 112 6.75 0.07 -20.95
N LEU A 113 7.59 -0.88 -20.51
CA LEU A 113 7.34 -1.63 -19.27
C LEU A 113 7.20 -0.71 -18.06
N ALA A 114 8.09 0.28 -17.90
CA ALA A 114 8.03 1.22 -16.81
C ALA A 114 6.72 2.04 -16.84
N GLY A 115 6.29 2.48 -18.01
CA GLY A 115 5.00 3.17 -18.18
C GLY A 115 3.81 2.28 -17.86
N VAL A 116 3.81 1.03 -18.33
CA VAL A 116 2.76 0.06 -18.00
C VAL A 116 2.71 -0.18 -16.49
N MET A 117 3.84 -0.37 -15.83
CA MET A 117 3.89 -0.51 -14.37
C MET A 117 3.35 0.72 -13.66
N LEU A 118 3.66 1.93 -14.16
CA LEU A 118 3.17 3.18 -13.55
C LEU A 118 1.65 3.31 -13.66
N PHE A 119 1.03 2.90 -14.78
CA PHE A 119 -0.40 3.14 -15.02
C PHE A 119 -1.29 1.93 -14.73
N ALA A 120 -0.75 0.72 -14.73
CA ALA A 120 -1.52 -0.50 -14.57
C ALA A 120 -1.33 -1.21 -13.22
N LEU A 121 -0.27 -0.91 -12.46
CA LEU A 121 -0.20 -1.37 -11.07
C LEU A 121 -1.22 -0.60 -10.22
N PRO A 122 -1.75 -1.21 -9.13
CA PRO A 122 -2.78 -0.59 -8.30
C PRO A 122 -2.23 0.55 -7.41
N TRP A 123 -1.58 1.57 -8.00
CA TRP A 123 -1.13 2.78 -7.31
C TRP A 123 -2.28 3.56 -6.68
N TRP A 124 -3.49 3.37 -7.19
CA TRP A 124 -4.72 3.98 -6.72
C TRP A 124 -5.17 3.48 -5.33
N ASP A 125 -4.61 2.38 -4.82
CA ASP A 125 -4.99 1.79 -3.54
C ASP A 125 -3.96 2.12 -2.45
N TYR A 126 -3.90 3.39 -2.07
CA TYR A 126 -3.07 3.91 -0.97
C TYR A 126 -1.55 3.64 -1.06
N MET A 127 -1.04 3.35 -2.23
CA MET A 127 0.38 3.01 -2.42
C MET A 127 1.35 4.16 -2.15
N MET A 128 0.84 5.38 -1.86
CA MET A 128 1.64 6.52 -1.43
C MET A 128 1.90 6.55 0.10
N LEU A 129 1.33 5.64 0.86
CA LEU A 129 1.71 5.42 2.26
C LEU A 129 3.11 4.83 2.33
N PHE A 130 3.92 5.27 3.29
CA PHE A 130 5.25 4.70 3.52
C PHE A 130 5.16 3.22 3.91
N ASP A 131 4.18 2.85 4.74
CA ASP A 131 3.88 1.45 5.05
C ASP A 131 3.68 0.61 3.77
N CYS A 132 2.87 1.08 2.83
CA CYS A 132 2.64 0.39 1.57
C CYS A 132 3.90 0.29 0.70
N GLN A 133 4.80 1.28 0.74
CA GLN A 133 6.09 1.20 0.04
C GLN A 133 6.94 0.04 0.58
N PHE A 134 6.96 -0.18 1.89
CA PHE A 134 7.67 -1.31 2.48
C PHE A 134 6.98 -2.65 2.20
N ASN A 135 5.67 -2.71 2.44
CA ASN A 135 4.91 -3.95 2.30
C ASN A 135 4.82 -4.44 0.86
N TYR A 136 4.71 -3.56 -0.12
CA TYR A 136 4.46 -3.96 -1.51
C TYR A 136 5.65 -3.69 -2.42
N VAL A 137 6.16 -2.45 -2.49
CA VAL A 137 7.20 -2.07 -3.46
C VAL A 137 8.54 -2.72 -3.09
N PHE A 138 8.97 -2.54 -1.83
CA PHE A 138 10.22 -3.12 -1.34
C PHE A 138 10.17 -4.65 -1.32
N SER A 139 9.11 -5.21 -0.76
CA SER A 139 8.91 -6.66 -0.68
C SER A 139 8.92 -7.31 -2.06
N CYS A 140 8.26 -6.70 -3.05
CA CYS A 140 8.28 -7.15 -4.44
C CYS A 140 9.72 -7.14 -5.01
N GLY A 141 10.41 -6.00 -4.88
CA GLY A 141 11.79 -5.87 -5.35
C GLY A 141 12.74 -6.90 -4.73
N MET A 142 12.63 -7.12 -3.42
CA MET A 142 13.45 -8.09 -2.69
C MET A 142 13.13 -9.54 -3.08
N CYS A 143 11.86 -9.90 -3.24
CA CYS A 143 11.46 -11.24 -3.69
C CYS A 143 11.93 -11.52 -5.12
N LEU A 144 11.80 -10.56 -6.05
CA LEU A 144 12.32 -10.68 -7.41
C LEU A 144 13.85 -10.79 -7.43
N TRP A 145 14.54 -10.01 -6.60
CA TRP A 145 15.99 -10.11 -6.44
C TRP A 145 16.40 -11.49 -5.91
N ALA A 146 15.74 -11.99 -4.87
CA ALA A 146 15.97 -13.32 -4.33
C ALA A 146 15.69 -14.42 -5.38
N PHE A 147 14.56 -14.34 -6.09
CA PHE A 147 14.23 -15.25 -7.20
C PHE A 147 15.34 -15.31 -8.24
N ARG A 148 15.91 -14.18 -8.63
CA ARG A 148 17.07 -14.17 -9.55
C ARG A 148 18.32 -14.76 -8.92
N LYS A 149 18.55 -14.54 -7.60
CA LYS A 149 19.77 -15.00 -6.90
C LYS A 149 19.76 -16.48 -6.60
N ILE A 150 18.63 -17.11 -6.35
CA ILE A 150 18.55 -18.56 -6.11
C ILE A 150 19.05 -19.39 -7.31
N TYR A 151 19.04 -18.81 -8.53
CA TYR A 151 19.61 -19.44 -9.71
C TYR A 151 21.07 -19.00 -10.02
N ALA A 152 21.67 -18.16 -9.20
CA ALA A 152 23.04 -17.71 -9.37
C ALA A 152 24.02 -18.63 -8.64
N LYS A 153 25.25 -18.76 -9.17
CA LYS A 153 26.32 -19.48 -8.51
C LYS A 153 27.01 -18.56 -7.48
N PRO A 154 27.05 -18.91 -6.19
CA PRO A 154 27.83 -18.16 -5.20
C PRO A 154 29.33 -18.19 -5.50
N LYS A 155 30.01 -17.06 -5.24
CA LYS A 155 31.45 -16.92 -5.53
C LYS A 155 32.38 -17.60 -4.49
N SER A 156 31.88 -17.74 -3.25
CA SER A 156 32.62 -18.33 -2.12
C SER A 156 31.63 -18.83 -1.05
N LYS A 157 32.10 -19.58 -0.05
CA LYS A 157 31.30 -20.03 1.10
C LYS A 157 30.76 -18.86 1.92
N LEU A 158 31.55 -17.82 2.15
CA LEU A 158 31.12 -16.60 2.84
C LEU A 158 30.03 -15.86 2.05
N HIS A 159 30.21 -15.77 0.72
CA HIS A 159 29.19 -15.18 -0.16
C HIS A 159 27.90 -16.02 -0.15
N LEU A 160 27.99 -17.34 -0.11
CA LEU A 160 26.82 -18.22 0.04
C LEU A 160 26.11 -17.95 1.37
N ALA A 161 26.84 -17.88 2.49
CA ALA A 161 26.26 -17.61 3.80
C ALA A 161 25.54 -16.26 3.85
N PHE A 162 26.17 -15.20 3.31
CA PHE A 162 25.56 -13.87 3.19
C PHE A 162 24.30 -13.91 2.33
N LEU A 163 24.37 -14.50 1.14
CA LEU A 163 23.19 -14.63 0.27
C LEU A 163 22.07 -15.44 0.92
N SER A 164 22.41 -16.49 1.69
CA SER A 164 21.41 -17.31 2.40
C SER A 164 20.67 -16.49 3.45
N PHE A 165 21.38 -15.68 4.23
CA PHE A 165 20.77 -14.75 5.19
C PHE A 165 19.85 -13.73 4.50
N VAL A 166 20.31 -13.11 3.40
CA VAL A 166 19.49 -12.15 2.66
C VAL A 166 18.29 -12.85 1.99
N CYS A 167 18.44 -14.06 1.45
CA CYS A 167 17.31 -14.82 0.89
C CYS A 167 16.28 -15.18 1.97
N LEU A 168 16.70 -15.55 3.18
CA LEU A 168 15.82 -15.77 4.33
C LEU A 168 15.00 -14.49 4.62
N ALA A 169 15.69 -13.35 4.75
CA ALA A 169 15.03 -12.06 4.96
C ALA A 169 14.04 -11.70 3.83
N CYS A 170 14.44 -11.93 2.54
CA CYS A 170 13.54 -11.73 1.41
C CYS A 170 12.28 -12.60 1.48
N GLY A 171 12.42 -13.85 1.92
CA GLY A 171 11.28 -14.75 2.12
C GLY A 171 10.32 -14.23 3.20
N MET A 172 10.83 -13.58 4.24
CA MET A 172 10.04 -13.02 5.35
C MET A 172 9.37 -11.68 5.03
N MET A 173 9.62 -11.07 3.87
CA MET A 173 9.11 -9.71 3.56
C MET A 173 7.58 -9.65 3.53
N HIS A 174 6.95 -10.50 2.71
CA HIS A 174 5.50 -10.51 2.52
C HIS A 174 5.03 -11.87 2.00
N GLU A 175 4.04 -12.47 2.64
CA GLU A 175 3.51 -13.80 2.29
C GLU A 175 2.98 -13.89 0.86
N ALA A 176 2.21 -12.89 0.40
CA ALA A 176 1.64 -12.89 -0.94
C ALA A 176 2.70 -12.69 -2.06
N ALA A 177 3.92 -12.26 -1.72
CA ALA A 177 5.03 -12.19 -2.65
C ALA A 177 5.87 -13.48 -2.65
N SER A 178 6.29 -13.93 -1.47
CA SER A 178 7.28 -14.99 -1.34
C SER A 178 6.68 -16.40 -1.47
N PHE A 179 5.50 -16.64 -0.89
CA PHE A 179 4.89 -17.97 -0.87
C PHE A 179 4.49 -18.48 -2.26
N PRO A 180 3.86 -17.67 -3.13
CA PRO A 180 3.62 -18.07 -4.53
C PRO A 180 4.89 -18.44 -5.29
N LEU A 181 5.98 -17.69 -5.09
CA LEU A 181 7.27 -18.01 -5.71
C LEU A 181 7.84 -19.34 -5.19
N CYS A 182 7.72 -19.62 -3.89
CA CYS A 182 8.17 -20.91 -3.33
C CYS A 182 7.42 -22.08 -3.94
N ILE A 183 6.09 -22.01 -4.03
CA ILE A 183 5.27 -23.07 -4.64
C ILE A 183 5.67 -23.24 -6.12
N ALA A 184 5.76 -22.15 -6.87
CA ALA A 184 6.08 -22.20 -8.29
C ALA A 184 7.49 -22.75 -8.58
N VAL A 185 8.51 -22.38 -7.77
CA VAL A 185 9.86 -22.94 -7.85
C VAL A 185 9.86 -24.42 -7.51
N SER A 186 9.14 -24.84 -6.45
CA SER A 186 9.02 -26.26 -6.07
C SER A 186 8.38 -27.09 -7.18
N LEU A 187 7.32 -26.59 -7.80
CA LEU A 187 6.68 -27.23 -8.95
C LEU A 187 7.64 -27.34 -10.14
N SER A 188 8.41 -26.28 -10.42
CA SER A 188 9.42 -26.29 -11.51
C SER A 188 10.48 -27.37 -11.25
N ILE A 189 10.97 -27.51 -10.01
CA ILE A 189 11.93 -28.58 -9.63
C ILE A 189 11.31 -29.96 -9.86
N PHE A 190 10.06 -30.16 -9.43
CA PHE A 190 9.33 -31.41 -9.63
C PHE A 190 9.16 -31.78 -11.12
N LEU A 191 8.92 -30.78 -11.95
CA LEU A 191 8.79 -30.93 -13.40
C LEU A 191 10.14 -31.04 -14.15
N SER A 192 11.24 -31.20 -13.42
CA SER A 192 12.61 -31.28 -13.98
C SER A 192 13.09 -30.00 -14.63
N GLY A 193 12.68 -28.84 -14.11
CA GLY A 193 13.13 -27.54 -14.54
C GLY A 193 14.56 -27.19 -14.11
N GLU A 194 14.96 -25.94 -14.35
CA GLU A 194 16.27 -25.43 -13.92
C GLU A 194 16.40 -25.51 -12.40
N LYS A 195 17.47 -26.17 -11.93
CA LYS A 195 17.66 -26.41 -10.50
C LYS A 195 18.23 -25.16 -9.83
N PRO A 196 17.51 -24.59 -8.86
CA PRO A 196 18.04 -23.50 -8.04
C PRO A 196 19.17 -24.00 -7.12
N ASN A 197 19.98 -23.08 -6.59
CA ASN A 197 20.88 -23.40 -5.50
C ASN A 197 20.05 -23.82 -4.28
N LYS A 198 20.23 -25.08 -3.83
CA LYS A 198 19.42 -25.70 -2.77
C LYS A 198 19.45 -24.90 -1.46
N VAL A 199 20.62 -24.38 -1.07
CA VAL A 199 20.78 -23.63 0.19
C VAL A 199 20.06 -22.30 0.11
N LEU A 200 20.23 -21.55 -0.99
CA LEU A 200 19.56 -20.25 -1.19
C LEU A 200 18.04 -20.41 -1.28
N PHE A 201 17.58 -21.43 -2.00
CA PHE A 201 16.15 -21.71 -2.10
C PHE A 201 15.56 -22.16 -0.75
N ALA A 202 16.23 -23.04 -0.03
CA ALA A 202 15.80 -23.46 1.31
C ALA A 202 15.72 -22.26 2.27
N SER A 203 16.71 -21.37 2.26
CA SER A 203 16.68 -20.12 3.07
C SER A 203 15.48 -19.24 2.71
N PHE A 204 15.24 -19.00 1.42
CA PHE A 204 14.09 -18.21 0.96
C PHE A 204 12.77 -18.88 1.34
N ALA A 205 12.63 -20.18 1.14
CA ALA A 205 11.44 -20.95 1.49
C ALA A 205 11.17 -20.94 3.00
N THR A 206 12.23 -21.10 3.82
CA THR A 206 12.10 -21.01 5.29
C THR A 206 11.55 -19.63 5.69
N GLY A 207 12.11 -18.54 5.16
CA GLY A 207 11.59 -17.19 5.41
C GLY A 207 10.13 -17.01 4.99
N SER A 208 9.77 -17.55 3.82
CA SER A 208 8.40 -17.54 3.32
C SER A 208 7.41 -18.30 4.22
N LEU A 209 7.82 -19.47 4.73
CA LEU A 209 7.00 -20.22 5.67
C LEU A 209 6.86 -19.49 7.01
N LEU A 210 7.93 -18.89 7.52
CA LEU A 210 7.89 -18.10 8.77
C LEU A 210 6.90 -16.93 8.70
N VAL A 211 6.82 -16.23 7.59
CA VAL A 211 5.85 -15.13 7.45
C VAL A 211 4.45 -15.68 7.21
N THR A 212 4.27 -16.65 6.33
CA THR A 212 2.95 -17.18 5.95
C THR A 212 2.23 -17.86 7.13
N PHE A 213 2.99 -18.55 7.98
CA PHE A 213 2.46 -19.23 9.16
C PHE A 213 2.75 -18.47 10.46
N SER A 214 2.98 -17.16 10.40
CA SER A 214 3.09 -16.36 11.60
C SER A 214 1.76 -16.31 12.36
N PRO A 215 1.79 -16.26 13.71
CA PRO A 215 0.56 -16.25 14.52
C PRO A 215 -0.41 -15.14 14.10
N GLY A 216 0.08 -13.92 13.83
CA GLY A 216 -0.75 -12.80 13.42
C GLY A 216 -1.47 -13.04 12.08
N ILE A 217 -0.83 -13.68 11.09
CA ILE A 217 -1.49 -14.03 9.82
C ILE A 217 -2.56 -15.09 10.03
N ILE A 218 -2.27 -16.11 10.87
CA ILE A 218 -3.25 -17.17 11.18
C ILE A 218 -4.48 -16.57 11.89
N MET A 219 -4.27 -15.72 12.90
CA MET A 219 -5.37 -15.06 13.60
C MET A 219 -6.23 -14.22 12.64
N ARG A 220 -5.59 -13.40 11.80
CA ARG A 220 -6.28 -12.59 10.78
C ARG A 220 -7.08 -13.45 9.79
N ALA A 221 -6.55 -14.60 9.35
CA ALA A 221 -7.26 -15.51 8.45
C ALA A 221 -8.51 -16.12 9.11
N LEU A 222 -8.43 -16.45 10.40
CA LEU A 222 -9.57 -16.95 11.18
C LEU A 222 -10.65 -15.87 11.36
N GLU A 223 -10.27 -14.63 11.63
CA GLU A 223 -11.19 -13.50 11.79
C GLU A 223 -11.86 -13.09 10.47
N SER A 224 -11.11 -13.12 9.37
CA SER A 224 -11.64 -12.75 8.03
C SER A 224 -12.64 -13.76 7.49
N GLY A 225 -12.60 -15.02 7.93
CA GLY A 225 -13.55 -16.06 7.50
C GLY A 225 -15.01 -15.80 7.88
N SER A 226 -15.28 -14.77 8.70
CA SER A 226 -16.63 -14.36 9.09
C SER A 226 -17.22 -13.21 8.23
N LYS A 227 -16.42 -12.60 7.37
CA LYS A 227 -16.87 -11.49 6.51
C LYS A 227 -17.25 -12.05 5.14
N THR A 228 -18.53 -12.01 4.79
CA THR A 228 -18.98 -12.26 3.41
C THR A 228 -18.49 -11.10 2.53
N PRO A 229 -17.81 -11.39 1.40
CA PRO A 229 -17.48 -10.33 0.45
C PRO A 229 -18.76 -9.77 -0.16
N ASP A 230 -19.15 -8.57 0.22
CA ASP A 230 -20.16 -7.83 -0.51
C ASP A 230 -19.58 -7.30 -1.81
N ASP A 231 -20.26 -7.67 -2.88
CA ASP A 231 -20.26 -7.14 -4.23
C ASP A 231 -18.97 -6.87 -5.03
N THR A 232 -18.98 -7.54 -6.13
CA THR A 232 -18.27 -7.41 -7.41
C THR A 232 -16.82 -7.79 -7.45
N PRO A 233 -16.49 -9.06 -7.20
CA PRO A 233 -15.12 -9.54 -7.36
C PRO A 233 -14.56 -9.31 -8.77
N LEU A 234 -15.41 -9.38 -9.82
CA LEU A 234 -14.94 -9.37 -11.19
C LEU A 234 -14.38 -8.02 -11.65
N MET A 235 -15.05 -6.90 -11.37
CA MET A 235 -14.57 -5.57 -11.79
C MET A 235 -13.31 -5.15 -11.04
N LEU A 236 -13.25 -5.43 -9.73
CA LEU A 236 -12.06 -5.19 -8.93
C LEU A 236 -10.91 -6.10 -9.37
N LEU A 237 -11.18 -7.38 -9.62
CA LEU A 237 -10.20 -8.33 -10.14
C LEU A 237 -9.68 -7.89 -11.52
N LEU A 238 -10.55 -7.45 -12.43
CA LEU A 238 -10.14 -6.90 -13.73
C LEU A 238 -9.29 -5.64 -13.57
N LYS A 239 -9.59 -4.80 -12.60
CA LYS A 239 -8.83 -3.58 -12.35
C LYS A 239 -7.48 -3.85 -11.69
N SER A 240 -7.40 -4.77 -10.74
CA SER A 240 -6.19 -5.06 -9.95
C SER A 240 -5.31 -6.16 -10.51
N ASP A 241 -5.88 -7.12 -11.27
CA ASP A 241 -5.20 -8.36 -11.66
C ASP A 241 -5.30 -8.70 -13.16
N SER A 242 -5.61 -7.71 -14.00
CA SER A 242 -5.82 -7.91 -15.45
C SER A 242 -4.66 -8.62 -16.15
N ALA A 243 -3.42 -8.28 -15.85
CA ALA A 243 -2.25 -8.94 -16.44
C ALA A 243 -2.10 -10.39 -15.95
N ALA A 244 -2.40 -10.65 -14.66
CA ALA A 244 -2.37 -12.00 -14.11
C ALA A 244 -3.44 -12.90 -14.77
N LEU A 245 -4.62 -12.33 -15.07
CA LEU A 245 -5.68 -13.03 -15.84
C LEU A 245 -5.21 -13.40 -17.25
N ILE A 246 -4.53 -12.47 -17.94
CA ILE A 246 -3.94 -12.76 -19.27
C ILE A 246 -2.93 -13.92 -19.17
N VAL A 247 -2.10 -13.92 -18.14
CA VAL A 247 -1.13 -14.99 -17.89
C VAL A 247 -1.83 -16.30 -17.56
N ALA A 248 -2.92 -16.29 -16.79
CA ALA A 248 -3.72 -17.49 -16.50
C ALA A 248 -4.28 -18.12 -17.79
N VAL A 249 -4.83 -17.31 -18.69
CA VAL A 249 -5.27 -17.77 -20.02
C VAL A 249 -4.09 -18.38 -20.81
N GLY A 250 -2.92 -17.74 -20.77
CA GLY A 250 -1.70 -18.28 -21.40
C GLY A 250 -1.29 -19.64 -20.84
N ILE A 251 -1.41 -19.87 -19.55
CA ILE A 251 -1.17 -21.17 -18.89
C ILE A 251 -2.19 -22.22 -19.40
N ILE A 252 -3.47 -21.87 -19.46
CA ILE A 252 -4.52 -22.76 -19.97
C ILE A 252 -4.20 -23.18 -21.41
N ILE A 253 -3.81 -22.23 -22.27
CA ILE A 253 -3.40 -22.52 -23.66
C ILE A 253 -2.18 -23.46 -23.67
N ALA A 254 -1.20 -23.26 -22.79
CA ALA A 254 -0.03 -24.14 -22.70
C ALA A 254 -0.41 -25.57 -22.29
N VAL A 255 -1.39 -25.73 -21.38
CA VAL A 255 -1.97 -27.03 -20.98
C VAL A 255 -2.64 -27.69 -22.19
N ILE A 256 -3.56 -27.00 -22.86
CA ILE A 256 -4.30 -27.52 -24.02
C ILE A 256 -3.34 -27.96 -25.14
N ARG A 257 -2.25 -27.23 -25.33
CA ARG A 257 -1.21 -27.55 -26.36
C ARG A 257 -0.20 -28.62 -25.91
N GLY A 258 -0.35 -29.18 -24.70
CA GLY A 258 0.59 -30.18 -24.15
C GLY A 258 1.98 -29.61 -23.82
N LYS A 259 2.14 -28.28 -23.77
CA LYS A 259 3.42 -27.60 -23.53
C LYS A 259 3.60 -27.15 -22.07
N PHE A 260 2.64 -27.42 -21.21
CA PHE A 260 2.65 -26.95 -19.81
C PHE A 260 3.92 -27.35 -19.06
N ARG A 261 4.35 -28.64 -19.16
CA ARG A 261 5.53 -29.14 -18.45
C ARG A 261 6.79 -28.37 -18.79
N SER A 262 7.06 -28.14 -20.06
CA SER A 262 8.26 -27.42 -20.52
C SER A 262 8.17 -25.91 -20.17
N PHE A 263 6.98 -25.32 -20.22
CA PHE A 263 6.75 -23.95 -19.83
C PHE A 263 6.94 -23.76 -18.31
N ALA A 264 6.26 -24.55 -17.49
CA ALA A 264 6.33 -24.48 -16.03
C ALA A 264 7.73 -24.78 -15.47
N ALA A 265 8.55 -25.57 -16.20
CA ALA A 265 9.93 -25.82 -15.88
C ALA A 265 10.86 -24.61 -16.13
N SER A 266 10.43 -23.60 -16.86
CA SER A 266 11.22 -22.39 -17.18
C SER A 266 11.06 -21.32 -16.08
N LYS A 267 12.03 -20.37 -15.94
CA LYS A 267 11.92 -19.22 -15.03
C LYS A 267 10.70 -18.35 -15.33
N THR A 268 10.37 -18.19 -16.61
CA THR A 268 9.18 -17.42 -17.03
C THR A 268 7.91 -18.15 -16.62
N GLY A 269 7.86 -19.48 -16.74
CA GLY A 269 6.75 -20.30 -16.25
C GLY A 269 6.60 -20.27 -14.74
N VAL A 270 7.70 -20.26 -13.99
CA VAL A 270 7.67 -20.07 -12.53
C VAL A 270 6.99 -18.74 -12.16
N LEU A 271 7.38 -17.64 -12.81
CA LEU A 271 6.76 -16.33 -12.56
C LEU A 271 5.29 -16.30 -12.98
N ALA A 272 4.94 -16.98 -14.07
CA ALA A 272 3.55 -17.10 -14.53
C ALA A 272 2.68 -17.82 -13.48
N ILE A 273 3.16 -18.94 -12.96
CA ILE A 273 2.46 -19.72 -11.94
C ILE A 273 2.38 -18.91 -10.63
N ALA A 274 3.48 -18.26 -10.22
CA ALA A 274 3.50 -17.41 -9.04
C ALA A 274 2.51 -16.24 -9.15
N SER A 275 2.37 -15.64 -10.34
CA SER A 275 1.38 -14.59 -10.61
C SER A 275 -0.05 -15.08 -10.35
N VAL A 276 -0.42 -16.24 -10.90
CA VAL A 276 -1.78 -16.81 -10.73
C VAL A 276 -2.04 -17.22 -9.28
N ILE A 277 -1.05 -17.81 -8.59
CA ILE A 277 -1.20 -18.15 -7.17
C ILE A 277 -1.35 -16.88 -6.32
N SER A 278 -0.56 -15.83 -6.58
CA SER A 278 -0.65 -14.57 -5.86
C SER A 278 -2.02 -13.91 -6.06
N MET A 279 -2.55 -13.93 -7.29
CA MET A 279 -3.91 -13.47 -7.60
C MET A 279 -4.97 -14.26 -6.83
N ALA A 280 -4.85 -15.60 -6.79
CA ALA A 280 -5.79 -16.45 -6.08
C ALA A 280 -5.78 -16.19 -4.55
N ILE A 281 -4.60 -15.97 -3.96
CA ILE A 281 -4.46 -15.61 -2.53
C ILE A 281 -5.09 -14.25 -2.26
N GLY A 282 -4.82 -13.24 -3.08
CA GLY A 282 -5.43 -11.92 -2.97
C GLY A 282 -6.95 -11.97 -3.04
N SER A 283 -7.49 -12.70 -4.02
CA SER A 283 -8.94 -12.86 -4.18
C SER A 283 -9.57 -13.61 -3.00
N ALA A 284 -8.92 -14.67 -2.49
CA ALA A 284 -9.42 -15.44 -1.37
C ALA A 284 -9.40 -14.66 -0.04
N SER A 285 -8.51 -13.69 0.11
CA SER A 285 -8.44 -12.84 1.31
C SER A 285 -9.49 -11.72 1.33
N GLY A 286 -10.27 -11.54 0.26
CA GLY A 286 -11.23 -10.44 0.10
C GLY A 286 -10.58 -9.06 -0.03
N ILE A 287 -9.26 -8.97 0.01
CA ILE A 287 -8.51 -7.72 -0.13
C ILE A 287 -8.05 -7.60 -1.58
N ILE A 288 -8.96 -7.16 -2.44
CA ILE A 288 -8.66 -6.91 -3.85
C ILE A 288 -8.14 -5.47 -3.98
N GLY A 289 -7.16 -5.24 -4.83
CA GLY A 289 -6.53 -3.92 -5.01
C GLY A 289 -5.03 -4.03 -4.81
N ARG A 290 -4.49 -3.47 -3.72
CA ARG A 290 -3.04 -3.51 -3.42
C ARG A 290 -2.47 -4.93 -3.34
N THR A 291 -3.25 -5.95 -3.00
CA THR A 291 -2.81 -7.36 -3.03
C THR A 291 -2.51 -7.86 -4.45
N GLY A 292 -3.13 -7.29 -5.49
CA GLY A 292 -2.81 -7.55 -6.89
C GLY A 292 -1.41 -7.09 -7.32
N TRP A 293 -0.71 -6.29 -6.51
CA TRP A 293 0.60 -5.74 -6.82
C TRP A 293 1.62 -6.79 -7.26
N PHE A 294 1.73 -7.89 -6.50
CA PHE A 294 2.67 -8.97 -6.80
C PHE A 294 2.25 -9.76 -8.04
N ALA A 295 0.98 -10.12 -8.11
CA ALA A 295 0.40 -10.85 -9.23
C ALA A 295 0.64 -10.11 -10.55
N GLN A 296 0.33 -8.81 -10.59
CA GLN A 296 0.52 -7.95 -11.76
C GLN A 296 2.01 -7.80 -12.12
N THR A 297 2.89 -7.56 -11.13
CA THR A 297 4.31 -7.40 -11.41
C THR A 297 4.92 -8.66 -12.00
N TYR A 298 4.58 -9.84 -11.46
CA TYR A 298 5.04 -11.12 -12.02
C TYR A 298 4.49 -11.35 -13.42
N ALA A 299 3.21 -11.02 -13.64
CA ALA A 299 2.58 -11.11 -14.96
C ALA A 299 3.25 -10.20 -15.98
N PHE A 300 3.58 -8.96 -15.64
CA PHE A 300 4.28 -8.04 -16.54
C PHE A 300 5.65 -8.59 -16.96
N ILE A 301 6.42 -9.19 -16.04
CA ILE A 301 7.68 -9.84 -16.40
C ILE A 301 7.43 -10.91 -17.47
N VAL A 302 6.42 -11.77 -17.27
CA VAL A 302 6.08 -12.85 -18.21
C VAL A 302 5.67 -12.26 -19.56
N ILE A 303 4.69 -11.36 -19.58
CA ILE A 303 4.17 -10.76 -20.81
C ILE A 303 5.30 -10.09 -21.59
N PHE A 304 6.09 -9.24 -20.93
CA PHE A 304 7.17 -8.50 -21.58
C PHE A 304 8.32 -9.38 -22.05
N THR A 305 8.57 -10.53 -21.42
CA THR A 305 9.51 -11.52 -21.94
C THR A 305 9.10 -12.02 -23.34
N PHE A 306 7.80 -12.22 -23.58
CA PHE A 306 7.31 -12.71 -24.86
C PHE A 306 7.14 -11.61 -25.91
N ILE A 307 6.66 -10.42 -25.54
CA ILE A 307 6.34 -9.35 -26.50
C ILE A 307 7.51 -8.39 -26.76
N SER A 308 8.62 -8.52 -26.04
CA SER A 308 9.81 -7.67 -26.19
C SER A 308 10.32 -7.53 -27.63
N PRO A 309 10.40 -8.60 -28.45
CA PRO A 309 10.87 -8.47 -29.84
C PRO A 309 9.95 -7.57 -30.69
N THR A 310 8.66 -7.57 -30.42
CA THR A 310 7.68 -6.73 -31.12
C THR A 310 7.74 -5.28 -30.62
N ILE A 311 7.76 -5.09 -29.31
CA ILE A 311 7.79 -3.77 -28.66
C ILE A 311 9.09 -3.03 -28.97
N SER A 312 10.22 -3.72 -29.12
CA SER A 312 11.50 -3.10 -29.49
C SER A 312 11.46 -2.34 -30.82
N ARG A 313 10.48 -2.62 -31.67
CA ARG A 313 10.25 -1.95 -32.96
C ARG A 313 9.31 -0.74 -32.85
N THR A 314 8.83 -0.40 -31.62
CA THR A 314 7.95 0.75 -31.41
C THR A 314 8.63 2.04 -31.86
N PRO A 315 7.94 2.91 -32.61
CA PRO A 315 8.48 4.20 -33.04
C PRO A 315 8.95 5.05 -31.86
N LYS A 316 10.10 5.71 -31.99
CA LYS A 316 10.69 6.56 -30.93
C LYS A 316 9.73 7.66 -30.46
N ILE A 317 8.87 8.15 -31.34
CA ILE A 317 7.88 9.18 -31.00
C ILE A 317 6.87 8.68 -29.96
N ILE A 318 6.44 7.40 -30.05
CA ILE A 318 5.53 6.80 -29.08
C ILE A 318 6.23 6.66 -27.71
N THR A 319 7.49 6.24 -27.72
CA THR A 319 8.28 6.16 -26.49
C THR A 319 8.48 7.53 -25.86
N ALA A 320 8.75 8.56 -26.65
CA ALA A 320 8.89 9.94 -26.18
C ALA A 320 7.57 10.48 -25.61
N ALA A 321 6.45 10.24 -26.29
CA ALA A 321 5.12 10.62 -25.81
C ALA A 321 4.79 9.93 -24.47
N LEU A 322 5.08 8.63 -24.34
CA LEU A 322 4.89 7.90 -23.10
C LEU A 322 5.74 8.49 -21.95
N LEU A 323 7.02 8.77 -22.19
CA LEU A 323 7.90 9.39 -21.19
C LEU A 323 7.41 10.78 -20.77
N ALA A 324 6.92 11.59 -21.71
CA ALA A 324 6.31 12.88 -21.43
C ALA A 324 5.04 12.73 -20.55
N THR A 325 4.19 11.73 -20.86
CA THR A 325 3.00 11.40 -20.06
C THR A 325 3.38 10.96 -18.64
N MET A 326 4.40 10.10 -18.50
CA MET A 326 4.91 9.68 -17.19
C MET A 326 5.43 10.87 -16.37
N LEU A 327 6.17 11.76 -16.99
CA LEU A 327 6.69 12.97 -16.33
C LEU A 327 5.57 13.91 -15.91
N PHE A 328 4.58 14.15 -16.80
CA PHE A 328 3.40 14.94 -16.48
C PHE A 328 2.64 14.34 -15.30
N HIS A 329 2.37 13.03 -15.32
CA HIS A 329 1.71 12.34 -14.21
C HIS A 329 2.48 12.47 -12.89
N ALA A 330 3.80 12.22 -12.90
CA ALA A 330 4.63 12.37 -11.71
C ALA A 330 4.58 13.80 -11.14
N THR A 331 4.62 14.82 -12.02
CA THR A 331 4.52 16.23 -11.61
C THR A 331 3.16 16.54 -11.01
N ALA A 332 2.07 16.05 -11.63
CA ALA A 332 0.71 16.25 -11.13
C ALA A 332 0.51 15.60 -9.74
N VAL A 333 1.05 14.39 -9.53
CA VAL A 333 1.00 13.71 -8.23
C VAL A 333 1.78 14.50 -7.17
N VAL A 334 3.00 14.97 -7.49
CA VAL A 334 3.79 15.79 -6.55
C VAL A 334 3.06 17.07 -6.16
N ALA A 335 2.47 17.76 -7.14
CA ALA A 335 1.71 19.00 -6.89
C ALA A 335 0.50 18.73 -5.98
N TRP A 336 -0.23 17.65 -6.24
CA TRP A 336 -1.37 17.23 -5.43
C TRP A 336 -0.96 16.87 -4.01
N GLN A 337 0.09 16.06 -3.85
CA GLN A 337 0.61 15.68 -2.54
C GLN A 337 1.07 16.87 -1.71
N ARG A 338 1.72 17.86 -2.35
CA ARG A 338 2.10 19.11 -1.66
C ARG A 338 0.90 19.91 -1.16
N LYS A 339 -0.18 19.95 -1.95
CA LYS A 339 -1.44 20.57 -1.51
C LYS A 339 -1.97 19.87 -0.27
N LEU A 340 -2.12 18.54 -0.31
CA LEU A 340 -2.61 17.75 0.82
C LEU A 340 -1.72 17.89 2.06
N SER A 341 -0.39 17.87 1.89
CA SER A 341 0.54 18.07 2.98
C SER A 341 0.36 19.44 3.64
N GLY A 342 0.17 20.49 2.86
CA GLY A 342 -0.08 21.82 3.39
C GLY A 342 -1.40 21.93 4.15
N GLU A 343 -2.46 21.27 3.69
CA GLU A 343 -3.73 21.17 4.40
C GLU A 343 -3.58 20.38 5.70
N TYR A 344 -2.86 19.26 5.65
CA TYR A 344 -2.60 18.42 6.81
C TYR A 344 -1.76 19.15 7.88
N ASP A 345 -0.70 19.85 7.46
CA ASP A 345 0.12 20.68 8.36
C ASP A 345 -0.72 21.78 9.04
N THR A 346 -1.68 22.34 8.30
CA THR A 346 -2.60 23.37 8.82
C THR A 346 -3.55 22.77 9.86
N PHE A 347 -4.12 21.60 9.55
CA PHE A 347 -4.96 20.84 10.45
C PHE A 347 -4.20 20.44 11.73
N GLU A 348 -3.02 19.87 11.60
CA GLU A 348 -2.20 19.43 12.74
C GLU A 348 -1.84 20.59 13.67
N LYS A 349 -1.44 21.74 13.13
CA LYS A 349 -1.16 22.96 13.90
C LYS A 349 -2.40 23.49 14.62
N ALA A 350 -3.54 23.52 13.92
CA ALA A 350 -4.79 23.96 14.51
C ALA A 350 -5.23 23.00 15.65
N TYR A 351 -5.09 21.69 15.44
CA TYR A 351 -5.37 20.69 16.46
C TYR A 351 -4.41 20.80 17.65
N ALA A 352 -3.12 20.95 17.40
CA ALA A 352 -2.13 21.15 18.46
C ALA A 352 -2.43 22.38 19.33
N ALA A 353 -2.94 23.45 18.73
CA ALA A 353 -3.30 24.68 19.43
C ALA A 353 -4.66 24.63 20.13
N SER A 354 -5.57 23.74 19.74
CA SER A 354 -6.91 23.64 20.34
C SER A 354 -6.83 23.08 21.77
N SER A 355 -7.63 23.59 22.70
CA SER A 355 -7.71 23.09 24.07
C SER A 355 -8.72 21.95 24.26
N ASP A 356 -9.65 21.82 23.32
CA ASP A 356 -10.79 20.90 23.36
C ASP A 356 -10.78 19.87 22.21
N GLY A 357 -9.73 19.89 21.38
CA GLY A 357 -9.61 19.00 20.23
C GLY A 357 -10.40 19.42 19.00
N ILE A 358 -11.15 20.53 19.03
CA ILE A 358 -11.98 20.97 17.92
C ILE A 358 -11.14 21.76 16.91
N VAL A 359 -11.24 21.38 15.64
CA VAL A 359 -10.59 22.05 14.51
C VAL A 359 -11.66 22.44 13.49
N TYR A 360 -11.73 23.74 13.16
CA TYR A 360 -12.63 24.25 12.13
C TYR A 360 -11.86 24.44 10.83
N GLY A 361 -12.35 23.83 9.75
CA GLY A 361 -11.73 24.00 8.44
C GLY A 361 -12.39 23.14 7.36
N ASP A 362 -12.31 23.61 6.13
CA ASP A 362 -12.79 22.91 4.94
C ASP A 362 -11.60 22.19 4.29
N PHE A 363 -11.18 21.11 4.95
CA PHE A 363 -10.07 20.29 4.50
C PHE A 363 -10.49 19.29 3.43
N THR A 364 -9.55 18.93 2.56
CA THR A 364 -9.75 17.83 1.64
C THR A 364 -9.84 16.52 2.43
N LYS A 365 -10.96 15.85 2.30
CA LYS A 365 -11.24 14.60 2.99
C LYS A 365 -10.39 13.46 2.48
N ASP A 366 -10.35 12.39 3.26
CA ASP A 366 -9.71 11.14 2.90
C ASP A 366 -10.25 10.60 1.56
N ASN A 367 -9.43 9.85 0.85
CA ASN A 367 -9.74 9.26 -0.45
C ASN A 367 -9.95 10.25 -1.63
N ALA A 368 -9.75 11.55 -1.43
CA ALA A 368 -9.81 12.50 -2.53
C ALA A 368 -8.59 12.34 -3.44
N ALA A 369 -8.82 11.93 -4.69
CA ALA A 369 -7.82 11.95 -5.73
C ALA A 369 -8.42 12.56 -7.00
N PRO A 370 -7.79 13.57 -7.60
CA PRO A 370 -8.24 14.04 -8.89
C PRO A 370 -8.01 12.96 -9.95
N ILE A 371 -8.91 12.87 -10.92
CA ILE A 371 -8.84 11.91 -12.03
C ILE A 371 -7.46 11.94 -12.72
N ILE A 372 -6.87 13.11 -12.80
CA ILE A 372 -5.57 13.36 -13.44
C ILE A 372 -4.41 12.60 -12.77
N THR A 373 -4.49 12.28 -11.47
CA THR A 373 -3.41 11.58 -10.77
C THR A 373 -3.56 10.07 -10.81
N LEU A 374 -4.77 9.55 -11.04
CA LEU A 374 -5.13 8.13 -10.96
C LEU A 374 -4.75 7.45 -9.63
N ASN A 375 -4.19 8.21 -8.69
CA ASN A 375 -3.73 7.73 -7.40
C ASN A 375 -4.68 8.18 -6.31
N LYS A 376 -5.16 7.22 -5.53
CA LYS A 376 -5.88 7.50 -4.30
C LYS A 376 -4.88 7.94 -3.24
N THR A 377 -5.12 9.08 -2.64
CA THR A 377 -4.30 9.62 -1.57
C THR A 377 -5.21 10.04 -0.43
N ARG A 378 -4.71 9.96 0.78
CA ARG A 378 -5.46 10.37 1.94
C ARG A 378 -5.29 11.86 2.18
N GLY A 379 -6.40 12.53 2.48
CA GLY A 379 -6.44 13.90 2.99
C GLY A 379 -6.42 13.92 4.52
N VAL A 380 -7.02 14.96 5.09
CA VAL A 380 -7.25 15.03 6.55
C VAL A 380 -8.26 13.93 6.94
N PRO A 381 -8.00 13.14 8.01
CA PRO A 381 -8.90 12.08 8.45
C PRO A 381 -10.32 12.61 8.70
N ASP A 382 -11.32 11.88 8.24
CA ASP A 382 -12.72 12.17 8.53
C ASP A 382 -13.13 11.61 9.90
N ALA A 383 -14.29 12.01 10.40
CA ALA A 383 -14.85 11.55 11.67
C ALA A 383 -14.99 10.03 11.78
N ASP A 384 -15.15 9.35 10.64
CA ASP A 384 -15.29 7.90 10.57
C ASP A 384 -13.97 7.15 10.78
N ASP A 385 -12.83 7.85 10.66
CA ASP A 385 -11.49 7.27 10.81
C ASP A 385 -11.02 7.37 12.27
N THR A 386 -11.85 6.87 13.17
CA THR A 386 -11.70 6.98 14.64
C THR A 386 -10.36 6.46 15.14
N TYR A 387 -9.86 5.35 14.57
CA TYR A 387 -8.57 4.79 14.95
C TYR A 387 -7.41 5.72 14.59
N LEU A 388 -7.43 6.31 13.40
CA LEU A 388 -6.36 7.22 12.96
C LEU A 388 -6.38 8.53 13.74
N LEU A 389 -7.56 9.05 14.08
CA LEU A 389 -7.71 10.23 14.94
C LEU A 389 -7.14 9.98 16.34
N LEU A 390 -7.34 8.79 16.90
CA LEU A 390 -6.74 8.40 18.18
C LEU A 390 -5.21 8.25 18.09
N CYS A 391 -4.69 7.68 17.00
CA CYS A 391 -3.25 7.58 16.77
C CYS A 391 -2.60 8.98 16.72
N LEU A 392 -3.23 9.93 16.02
CA LEU A 392 -2.77 11.32 15.95
C LEU A 392 -2.84 12.01 17.32
N ALA A 393 -3.93 11.82 18.07
CA ALA A 393 -4.09 12.34 19.43
C ALA A 393 -2.98 11.80 20.35
N GLY A 394 -2.68 10.52 20.26
CA GLY A 394 -1.59 9.89 20.99
C GLY A 394 -0.23 10.52 20.68
N GLN A 395 0.07 10.74 19.41
CA GLN A 395 1.34 11.34 18.97
C GLN A 395 1.53 12.77 19.47
N LEU A 396 0.45 13.55 19.53
CA LEU A 396 0.48 14.93 20.01
C LEU A 396 0.29 15.05 21.53
N GLY A 397 0.24 13.94 22.26
CA GLY A 397 0.07 13.93 23.73
C GLY A 397 -1.32 14.36 24.20
N LYS A 398 -2.33 14.36 23.31
CA LYS A 398 -3.70 14.83 23.56
C LYS A 398 -4.70 13.67 23.68
N LYS A 399 -4.36 12.66 24.45
CA LYS A 399 -5.13 11.40 24.57
C LYS A 399 -6.61 11.57 24.92
N ASP A 400 -6.93 12.59 25.74
CA ASP A 400 -8.29 12.81 26.23
C ASP A 400 -9.16 13.64 25.27
N PHE A 401 -8.55 14.21 24.23
CA PHE A 401 -9.19 15.10 23.27
C PHE A 401 -8.84 14.72 21.83
N PRO A 402 -9.36 13.59 21.32
CA PRO A 402 -9.15 13.25 19.91
C PRO A 402 -9.68 14.36 19.01
N PRO A 403 -9.07 14.60 17.84
CA PRO A 403 -9.48 15.71 16.99
C PRO A 403 -10.91 15.52 16.47
N ILE A 404 -11.68 16.60 16.55
CA ILE A 404 -13.01 16.73 15.95
C ILE A 404 -12.89 17.75 14.84
N VAL A 405 -13.02 17.31 13.58
CA VAL A 405 -12.96 18.19 12.42
C VAL A 405 -14.38 18.64 12.06
N LEU A 406 -14.60 19.93 12.10
CA LEU A 406 -15.89 20.57 11.77
C LEU A 406 -15.72 21.53 10.60
N PRO A 407 -16.68 21.61 9.67
CA PRO A 407 -16.69 22.61 8.60
C PRO A 407 -16.58 24.03 9.15
N SER A 408 -15.95 24.93 8.40
CA SER A 408 -15.78 26.33 8.81
C SER A 408 -17.12 27.04 9.08
N GLU A 409 -18.17 26.69 8.35
CA GLU A 409 -19.51 27.27 8.51
C GLU A 409 -20.15 26.88 9.86
N VAL A 410 -19.76 25.76 10.49
CA VAL A 410 -20.21 25.37 11.83
C VAL A 410 -19.81 26.42 12.85
N LYS A 411 -18.60 26.94 12.78
CA LYS A 411 -18.12 27.99 13.67
C LYS A 411 -19.02 29.24 13.57
N THR A 412 -19.39 29.64 12.36
CA THR A 412 -20.27 30.79 12.11
C THR A 412 -21.68 30.51 12.64
N ALA A 413 -22.27 29.38 12.29
CA ALA A 413 -23.62 29.01 12.73
C ALA A 413 -23.77 28.96 14.26
N VAL A 414 -22.74 28.48 14.97
CA VAL A 414 -22.80 28.32 16.42
C VAL A 414 -22.44 29.61 17.18
N THR A 415 -21.65 30.53 16.58
CA THR A 415 -21.33 31.83 17.19
C THR A 415 -22.51 32.82 17.22
N GLU A 416 -23.54 32.60 16.39
CA GLU A 416 -24.73 33.45 16.33
C GLU A 416 -25.82 33.13 17.35
N ASN A 417 -25.47 32.57 18.53
CA ASN A 417 -26.40 32.18 19.62
C ASN A 417 -27.53 31.24 19.19
N PHE A 418 -27.20 30.23 18.44
CA PHE A 418 -28.10 29.26 17.89
C PHE A 418 -28.70 28.32 18.98
N SER A 419 -30.02 28.15 18.91
CA SER A 419 -30.75 27.13 19.69
C SER A 419 -31.67 26.36 18.74
N GLY A 420 -31.54 24.99 18.71
CA GLY A 420 -32.34 24.15 17.83
C GLY A 420 -31.49 23.35 16.83
N THR A 421 -31.87 23.34 15.57
CA THR A 421 -31.23 22.59 14.50
C THR A 421 -30.93 23.48 13.30
N VAL A 422 -29.70 23.41 12.79
CA VAL A 422 -29.23 24.11 11.57
C VAL A 422 -28.76 23.08 10.56
N THR A 423 -29.20 23.18 9.31
CA THR A 423 -28.67 22.38 8.20
C THR A 423 -27.59 23.18 7.49
N LEU A 424 -26.40 22.60 7.32
CA LEU A 424 -25.28 23.19 6.62
C LEU A 424 -25.43 23.09 5.09
N SER A 425 -24.59 23.82 4.34
CA SER A 425 -24.61 23.81 2.87
C SER A 425 -24.34 22.44 2.25
N ASN A 426 -23.59 21.58 2.94
CA ASN A 426 -23.29 20.21 2.53
C ASN A 426 -24.39 19.19 2.94
N GLY A 427 -25.46 19.64 3.60
CA GLY A 427 -26.54 18.79 4.11
C GLY A 427 -26.32 18.25 5.52
N ASP A 428 -25.18 18.50 6.16
CA ASP A 428 -24.93 18.13 7.55
C ASP A 428 -25.83 18.93 8.51
N ILE A 429 -26.07 18.37 9.68
CA ILE A 429 -27.00 18.92 10.67
C ILE A 429 -26.27 19.22 11.96
N ILE A 430 -26.46 20.43 12.49
CA ILE A 430 -26.04 20.80 13.83
C ILE A 430 -27.29 20.92 14.71
N THR A 431 -27.25 20.26 15.86
CA THR A 431 -28.32 20.34 16.84
C THR A 431 -27.77 20.59 18.24
N SER A 432 -28.55 21.26 19.07
CA SER A 432 -28.23 21.45 20.49
C SER A 432 -28.55 20.24 21.37
N THR A 433 -29.26 19.25 20.85
CA THR A 433 -29.66 18.05 21.59
C THR A 433 -29.13 16.77 20.94
N LYS A 434 -28.57 15.86 21.75
CA LYS A 434 -28.14 14.55 21.29
C LYS A 434 -29.36 13.72 20.80
N PRO A 435 -29.27 13.08 19.62
CA PRO A 435 -30.30 12.14 19.18
C PRO A 435 -30.54 11.02 20.20
N LYS A 436 -31.82 10.64 20.42
CA LYS A 436 -32.23 9.67 21.46
C LYS A 436 -31.67 8.26 21.24
N ASP A 437 -31.48 7.88 20.00
CA ASP A 437 -31.01 6.57 19.54
C ASP A 437 -29.49 6.51 19.31
N ALA A 438 -28.76 7.60 19.56
CA ALA A 438 -27.34 7.67 19.32
C ALA A 438 -26.55 6.72 20.24
N LYS A 439 -25.81 5.78 19.62
CA LYS A 439 -24.95 4.79 20.27
C LYS A 439 -23.53 5.32 20.40
N PRO A 440 -22.88 5.20 21.59
CA PRO A 440 -21.52 5.68 21.78
C PRO A 440 -20.52 4.82 21.02
N LEU A 441 -19.47 5.48 20.48
CA LEU A 441 -18.23 4.88 20.01
C LEU A 441 -17.12 5.02 21.07
N GLU A 442 -16.08 4.21 20.96
CA GLU A 442 -14.92 4.26 21.87
C GLU A 442 -14.24 5.63 21.93
N THR A 443 -14.37 6.44 20.88
CA THR A 443 -13.82 7.80 20.75
C THR A 443 -14.65 8.89 21.40
N GLY A 444 -15.78 8.57 22.03
CA GLY A 444 -16.74 9.57 22.51
C GLY A 444 -17.67 10.15 21.44
N PHE A 445 -17.54 9.71 20.19
CA PHE A 445 -18.54 9.94 19.15
C PHE A 445 -19.75 8.99 19.32
N PHE A 446 -20.80 9.23 18.56
CA PHE A 446 -22.00 8.39 18.59
C PHE A 446 -22.42 8.05 17.17
N ILE A 447 -23.05 6.90 16.99
CA ILE A 447 -23.71 6.53 15.72
C ILE A 447 -25.21 6.64 15.92
N THR A 448 -25.90 7.21 14.93
CA THR A 448 -27.37 7.28 14.85
C THR A 448 -27.81 7.07 13.41
N HIS A 449 -29.13 6.98 13.18
CA HIS A 449 -29.71 6.91 11.83
C HIS A 449 -30.54 8.18 11.59
N CYS A 450 -30.25 8.87 10.47
CA CYS A 450 -31.01 10.01 9.99
C CYS A 450 -31.59 9.68 8.61
N SER A 451 -32.90 9.67 8.50
CA SER A 451 -33.60 9.36 7.26
C SER A 451 -33.19 8.03 6.59
N GLY A 452 -32.90 7.01 7.39
CA GLY A 452 -32.43 5.69 6.92
C GLY A 452 -30.94 5.58 6.60
N THR A 453 -30.20 6.68 6.74
CA THR A 453 -28.74 6.70 6.56
C THR A 453 -28.04 6.64 7.92
N GLU A 454 -27.01 5.81 8.05
CA GLU A 454 -26.17 5.79 9.23
C GLU A 454 -25.36 7.09 9.29
N CYS A 455 -25.37 7.75 10.46
CA CYS A 455 -24.76 9.05 10.67
C CYS A 455 -23.84 9.01 11.89
N VAL A 456 -22.73 9.75 11.83
CA VAL A 456 -21.84 10.01 12.96
C VAL A 456 -22.27 11.30 13.65
N VAL A 457 -22.39 11.23 14.97
CA VAL A 457 -22.72 12.37 15.83
C VAL A 457 -21.45 12.79 16.58
N GLN A 458 -20.99 13.99 16.31
CA GLN A 458 -19.79 14.57 16.92
C GLN A 458 -20.20 15.56 18.02
N PRO A 459 -20.00 15.23 19.31
CA PRO A 459 -20.24 16.20 20.37
C PRO A 459 -19.12 17.24 20.39
N PHE A 460 -19.49 18.50 20.55
CA PHE A 460 -18.51 19.57 20.77
C PHE A 460 -19.07 20.61 21.75
N THR A 461 -18.18 21.36 22.38
CA THR A 461 -18.57 22.41 23.33
C THR A 461 -18.11 23.75 22.80
N LEU A 462 -19.02 24.71 22.74
CA LEU A 462 -18.73 26.09 22.39
C LEU A 462 -19.39 27.03 23.41
N TYR A 463 -18.61 27.95 23.96
CA TYR A 463 -19.07 28.89 25.01
C TYR A 463 -19.76 28.19 26.19
N GLY A 464 -19.25 27.04 26.62
CA GLY A 464 -19.81 26.25 27.72
C GLY A 464 -21.11 25.51 27.43
N LYS A 465 -21.61 25.57 26.20
CA LYS A 465 -22.80 24.82 25.75
C LYS A 465 -22.39 23.63 24.87
N LYS A 466 -23.09 22.52 25.04
CA LYS A 466 -22.85 21.29 24.27
C LYS A 466 -23.74 21.26 23.03
N TYR A 467 -23.11 20.98 21.88
CA TYR A 467 -23.73 20.84 20.58
C TYR A 467 -23.37 19.51 19.96
N TYR A 468 -24.10 19.11 18.91
CA TYR A 468 -23.89 17.88 18.19
C TYR A 468 -23.90 18.16 16.67
N HIS A 469 -22.81 17.86 16.01
CA HIS A 469 -22.73 17.86 14.55
C HIS A 469 -23.04 16.46 14.04
N ILE A 470 -23.95 16.33 13.09
CA ILE A 470 -24.42 15.07 12.54
C ILE A 470 -24.05 15.06 11.07
N SER A 471 -23.20 14.11 10.68
CA SER A 471 -22.78 13.89 9.28
C SER A 471 -23.09 12.47 8.83
N PRO A 472 -23.39 12.25 7.53
CA PRO A 472 -23.53 10.91 7.00
C PRO A 472 -22.24 10.10 7.24
N ARG A 473 -22.37 8.85 7.68
CA ARG A 473 -21.23 7.95 7.80
C ARG A 473 -20.83 7.48 6.40
N ILE A 474 -19.63 7.85 5.98
CA ILE A 474 -19.01 7.32 4.77
C ILE A 474 -18.33 6.03 5.19
N LEU A 475 -19.00 4.90 4.99
CA LEU A 475 -18.40 3.58 5.21
C LEU A 475 -17.26 3.41 4.19
N ASP A 476 -16.05 3.15 4.68
CA ASP A 476 -14.94 2.72 3.82
C ASP A 476 -15.37 1.41 3.14
N PRO A 477 -15.17 1.23 1.81
CA PRO A 477 -15.52 -0.02 1.13
C PRO A 477 -14.92 -1.28 1.76
N GLY A 478 -13.95 -1.13 2.68
CA GLY A 478 -13.35 -2.21 3.45
C GLY A 478 -14.07 -2.55 4.78
N ASP A 479 -15.02 -1.73 5.21
CA ASP A 479 -15.80 -1.96 6.45
C ASP A 479 -17.14 -2.71 6.22
N ARG A 480 -17.38 -3.15 4.99
CA ARG A 480 -18.53 -3.96 4.59
C ARG A 480 -18.19 -5.43 4.47
#